data_5d43273f1f36bb7e38e8c5547f01d272
#
_entry.id   5d43273f1f36bb7e38e8c5547f01d272
#
_cell.length_a   1.000
_cell.length_b   1.000
_cell.length_c   1.000
_cell.angle_alpha   90.00
_cell.angle_beta   90.00
_cell.angle_gamma   90.00
#
_symmetry.space_group_name_H-M   'P 1'
#
loop_
_entity.id
_entity.type
_entity.pdbx_description
1 polymer ?
#
loop_
_entity_poly.entity_id
_entity_poly.type
_entity_poly.pdbx_seq_one_letter_code
_entity_poly.pdbx_strand_id
1 'polypeptide(L)'
;MHYVARYEERHPRLADAGEVDMINSYIPAKCPYCSSDDFVRKGFDSIGIRRYKCRCGKYFKPTTGTIFDSRKIPISEWIEYCLNIFRYVSLNADSWNNRNAISTSKYWLKKLFLTLEEWQKNIVLSDTVWLDETYYSVIMSDREHKEDGTLPRGLSRNQI
;
A
#
# COMPACT_ATOMS: atom_id res chain seq x y z
N MET A 1 -8.36 0.57 -27.17
CA MET A 1 -7.30 1.59 -27.22
C MET A 1 -7.72 2.98 -26.74
N HIS A 2 -8.88 3.51 -27.09
CA HIS A 2 -9.33 4.87 -26.69
C HIS A 2 -9.47 5.10 -25.16
N TYR A 3 -9.80 4.10 -24.36
CA TYR A 3 -10.02 4.27 -22.91
C TYR A 3 -8.73 4.53 -22.15
N VAL A 4 -7.65 3.82 -22.49
CA VAL A 4 -6.34 3.96 -21.85
C VAL A 4 -5.72 5.33 -22.15
N ALA A 5 -5.80 5.80 -23.40
CA ALA A 5 -5.30 7.10 -23.76
C ALA A 5 -6.02 8.25 -23.02
N ARG A 6 -7.35 8.18 -22.86
CA ARG A 6 -8.12 9.15 -22.06
C ARG A 6 -7.79 9.12 -20.57
N TYR A 7 -7.43 7.96 -20.03
CA TYR A 7 -7.02 7.85 -18.63
C TYR A 7 -5.66 8.52 -18.40
N GLU A 8 -4.66 8.23 -19.25
CA GLU A 8 -3.33 8.83 -19.19
C GLU A 8 -3.37 10.37 -19.39
N GLU A 9 -4.28 10.86 -20.21
CA GLU A 9 -4.50 12.29 -20.46
C GLU A 9 -5.06 13.01 -19.22
N ARG A 10 -5.94 12.35 -18.44
CA ARG A 10 -6.52 12.90 -17.20
C ARG A 10 -5.63 12.74 -15.98
N HIS A 11 -4.73 11.75 -16.00
CA HIS A 11 -3.86 11.41 -14.90
C HIS A 11 -2.42 11.31 -15.40
N PRO A 12 -1.81 12.46 -15.78
CA PRO A 12 -0.44 12.46 -16.23
C PRO A 12 0.45 11.94 -15.10
N ARG A 13 1.35 11.04 -15.44
CA ARG A 13 2.36 10.55 -14.50
C ARG A 13 3.24 11.72 -14.08
N LEU A 14 3.58 11.78 -12.80
CA LEU A 14 4.67 12.66 -12.35
C LEU A 14 5.93 12.26 -13.11
N ALA A 15 6.64 13.24 -13.66
CA ALA A 15 7.94 12.99 -14.27
C ALA A 15 8.87 12.35 -13.23
N ASP A 16 9.64 11.35 -13.64
CA ASP A 16 10.56 10.63 -12.74
C ASP A 16 11.49 11.56 -11.96
N ALA A 17 11.95 12.64 -12.59
CA ALA A 17 12.75 13.68 -11.97
C ALA A 17 12.03 14.36 -10.80
N GLY A 18 10.77 14.74 -10.97
CA GLY A 18 9.97 15.37 -9.91
C GLY A 18 9.73 14.44 -8.72
N GLU A 19 9.58 13.15 -8.94
CA GLU A 19 9.42 12.16 -7.87
C GLU A 19 10.73 12.00 -7.08
N VAL A 20 11.88 11.95 -7.75
CA VAL A 20 13.18 11.84 -7.11
C VAL A 20 13.46 13.08 -6.24
N ASP A 21 13.16 14.28 -6.75
CA ASP A 21 13.33 15.51 -5.99
C ASP A 21 12.41 15.56 -4.77
N MET A 22 11.17 15.15 -4.91
CA MET A 22 10.24 15.05 -3.80
C MET A 22 10.74 14.08 -2.71
N ILE A 23 11.25 12.91 -3.07
CA ILE A 23 11.82 11.96 -2.10
C ILE A 23 13.06 12.54 -1.45
N ASN A 24 13.94 13.18 -2.20
CA ASN A 24 15.19 13.74 -1.70
C ASN A 24 14.98 14.99 -0.83
N SER A 25 13.85 15.68 -0.95
CA SER A 25 13.48 16.79 -0.05
C SER A 25 13.21 16.31 1.37
N TYR A 26 12.79 15.06 1.54
CA TYR A 26 12.59 14.46 2.85
C TYR A 26 13.91 14.02 3.46
N ILE A 27 14.27 14.59 4.61
CA ILE A 27 15.46 14.22 5.38
C ILE A 27 15.00 13.34 6.55
N PRO A 28 15.42 12.07 6.60
CA PRO A 28 15.08 11.21 7.74
C PRO A 28 15.62 11.78 9.05
N ALA A 29 14.81 11.79 10.10
CA ALA A 29 15.24 12.25 11.42
C ALA A 29 16.11 11.21 12.16
N LYS A 30 15.84 9.92 11.92
CA LYS A 30 16.51 8.80 12.59
C LYS A 30 16.75 7.64 11.63
N CYS A 31 17.75 6.84 11.94
CA CYS A 31 17.99 5.58 11.24
C CYS A 31 16.84 4.59 11.49
N PRO A 32 16.22 4.00 10.46
CA PRO A 32 15.10 3.08 10.63
C PRO A 32 15.48 1.74 11.29
N TYR A 33 16.79 1.44 11.41
CA TYR A 33 17.26 0.17 11.97
C TYR A 33 17.67 0.25 13.44
N CYS A 34 18.17 1.40 13.90
CA CYS A 34 18.67 1.55 15.27
C CYS A 34 18.19 2.82 15.97
N SER A 35 17.32 3.60 15.31
CA SER A 35 16.75 4.86 15.82
C SER A 35 17.77 5.95 16.18
N SER A 36 19.06 5.77 15.81
CA SER A 36 20.12 6.78 16.01
C SER A 36 19.98 7.91 14.99
N ASP A 37 20.32 9.11 15.38
CA ASP A 37 20.47 10.30 14.52
C ASP A 37 21.89 10.45 13.94
N ASP A 38 22.84 9.60 14.36
CA ASP A 38 24.24 9.61 13.90
C ASP A 38 24.39 8.85 12.57
N PHE A 39 24.12 9.53 11.48
CA PHE A 39 24.29 9.02 10.12
C PHE A 39 24.77 10.11 9.17
N VAL A 40 25.41 9.71 8.09
CA VAL A 40 25.97 10.61 7.09
C VAL A 40 25.40 10.34 5.71
N ARG A 41 25.37 11.36 4.87
CA ARG A 41 25.00 11.25 3.45
C ARG A 41 26.06 10.43 2.72
N LYS A 42 25.65 9.44 1.90
CA LYS A 42 26.55 8.53 1.18
C LYS A 42 26.16 8.40 -0.29
N GLY A 43 26.13 9.53 -0.98
CA GLY A 43 25.83 9.60 -2.41
C GLY A 43 24.36 9.28 -2.75
N PHE A 44 24.17 8.77 -3.95
CA PHE A 44 22.85 8.45 -4.51
C PHE A 44 22.83 7.00 -4.99
N ASP A 45 21.63 6.46 -5.20
CA ASP A 45 21.48 5.19 -5.90
C ASP A 45 21.40 5.39 -7.44
N SER A 46 21.21 4.29 -8.18
CA SER A 46 21.15 4.29 -9.64
C SER A 46 20.00 5.13 -10.23
N ILE A 47 18.97 5.43 -9.44
CA ILE A 47 17.81 6.23 -9.85
C ILE A 47 17.82 7.64 -9.25
N GLY A 48 18.93 8.04 -8.61
CA GLY A 48 19.11 9.40 -8.09
C GLY A 48 18.54 9.63 -6.68
N ILE A 49 18.09 8.59 -5.97
CA ILE A 49 17.62 8.73 -4.58
C ILE A 49 18.82 8.76 -3.62
N ARG A 50 18.81 9.73 -2.70
CA ARG A 50 19.86 9.92 -1.71
C ARG A 50 19.96 8.71 -0.77
N ARG A 51 21.21 8.29 -0.55
CA ARG A 51 21.56 7.22 0.41
C ARG A 51 22.19 7.82 1.66
N TYR A 52 21.92 7.17 2.78
CA TYR A 52 22.51 7.47 4.08
C TYR A 52 23.24 6.23 4.60
N LYS A 53 24.31 6.43 5.36
CA LYS A 53 25.02 5.38 6.09
C LYS A 53 25.00 5.71 7.57
N CYS A 54 24.40 4.85 8.37
CA CYS A 54 24.38 4.96 9.82
C CYS A 54 25.65 4.37 10.45
N ARG A 55 26.00 4.85 11.63
CA ARG A 55 27.08 4.29 12.46
C ARG A 55 26.84 2.81 12.81
N CYS A 56 25.61 2.33 12.85
CA CYS A 56 25.29 0.91 12.98
C CYS A 56 25.72 0.05 11.77
N GLY A 57 26.35 0.65 10.76
CA GLY A 57 26.82 -0.01 9.54
C GLY A 57 25.78 -0.17 8.43
N LYS A 58 24.50 0.07 8.70
CA LYS A 58 23.41 -0.09 7.72
C LYS A 58 23.30 1.12 6.80
N TYR A 59 22.93 0.82 5.55
CA TYR A 59 22.55 1.84 4.55
C TYR A 59 21.04 1.94 4.47
N PHE A 60 20.54 3.14 4.28
CA PHE A 60 19.10 3.38 4.12
C PHE A 60 18.86 4.59 3.21
N LYS A 61 17.61 4.76 2.78
CA LYS A 61 17.11 5.84 1.94
C LYS A 61 15.91 6.50 2.65
N PRO A 62 15.44 7.65 2.18
CA PRO A 62 14.23 8.27 2.72
C PRO A 62 13.01 7.35 2.74
N THR A 63 12.91 6.42 1.78
CA THR A 63 11.80 5.48 1.65
C THR A 63 11.95 4.21 2.50
N THR A 64 13.12 3.97 3.11
CA THR A 64 13.38 2.73 3.88
C THR A 64 12.48 2.65 5.11
N GLY A 65 11.81 1.51 5.28
CA GLY A 65 10.86 1.29 6.38
C GLY A 65 9.49 1.94 6.17
N THR A 66 9.22 2.51 5.00
CA THR A 66 7.91 3.03 4.62
C THR A 66 7.20 2.09 3.65
N ILE A 67 5.93 2.37 3.33
CA ILE A 67 5.19 1.61 2.30
C ILE A 67 5.86 1.69 0.91
N PHE A 68 6.71 2.69 0.71
CA PHE A 68 7.45 2.91 -0.54
C PHE A 68 8.81 2.22 -0.57
N ASP A 69 9.16 1.47 0.48
CA ASP A 69 10.41 0.73 0.50
C ASP A 69 10.42 -0.35 -0.58
N SER A 70 11.57 -0.51 -1.24
CA SER A 70 11.79 -1.49 -2.32
C SER A 70 10.74 -1.42 -3.45
N ARG A 71 10.17 -0.25 -3.68
CA ARG A 71 9.16 -0.04 -4.72
C ARG A 71 9.75 -0.26 -6.13
N LYS A 72 8.93 -0.83 -7.00
CA LYS A 72 9.22 -0.98 -8.44
C LYS A 72 8.38 -0.06 -9.30
N ILE A 73 7.46 0.67 -8.69
CA ILE A 73 6.49 1.55 -9.35
C ILE A 73 6.63 2.97 -8.83
N PRO A 74 6.27 3.97 -9.62
CA PRO A 74 6.23 5.37 -9.20
C PRO A 74 5.31 5.60 -7.99
N ILE A 75 5.64 6.58 -7.15
CA ILE A 75 4.77 6.97 -6.02
C ILE A 75 3.44 7.51 -6.52
N SER A 76 3.43 8.15 -7.69
CA SER A 76 2.20 8.63 -8.34
C SER A 76 1.18 7.50 -8.59
N GLU A 77 1.64 6.32 -9.00
CA GLU A 77 0.77 5.16 -9.17
C GLU A 77 0.22 4.65 -7.83
N TRP A 78 1.02 4.73 -6.77
CA TRP A 78 0.57 4.44 -5.41
C TRP A 78 -0.52 5.40 -4.93
N ILE A 79 -0.35 6.69 -5.19
CA ILE A 79 -1.34 7.71 -4.83
C ILE A 79 -2.64 7.44 -5.58
N GLU A 80 -2.56 7.19 -6.88
CA GLU A 80 -3.72 6.89 -7.71
C GLU A 80 -4.44 5.61 -7.23
N TYR A 81 -3.68 4.57 -6.91
CA TYR A 81 -4.22 3.36 -6.32
C TYR A 81 -5.00 3.63 -5.03
N CYS A 82 -4.42 4.37 -4.10
CA CYS A 82 -5.09 4.75 -2.85
C CYS A 82 -6.37 5.53 -3.11
N LEU A 83 -6.34 6.51 -4.00
CA LEU A 83 -7.51 7.29 -4.37
C LEU A 83 -8.61 6.42 -4.98
N ASN A 84 -8.25 5.45 -5.83
CA ASN A 84 -9.19 4.51 -6.42
C ASN A 84 -9.87 3.64 -5.36
N ILE A 85 -9.12 3.12 -4.40
CA ILE A 85 -9.68 2.34 -3.29
C ILE A 85 -10.68 3.18 -2.47
N PHE A 86 -10.32 4.42 -2.11
CA PHE A 86 -11.22 5.31 -1.37
C PHE A 86 -12.43 5.79 -2.19
N ARG A 87 -12.38 5.70 -3.50
CA ARG A 87 -13.50 5.95 -4.42
C ARG A 87 -14.30 4.69 -4.75
N TYR A 88 -14.10 3.60 -4.02
CA TYR A 88 -14.77 2.32 -4.22
C TYR A 88 -14.56 1.69 -5.59
N VAL A 89 -13.44 1.98 -6.26
CA VAL A 89 -13.07 1.31 -7.51
C VAL A 89 -12.68 -0.14 -7.19
N SER A 90 -13.23 -1.08 -7.94
CA SER A 90 -12.89 -2.49 -7.74
C SER A 90 -11.41 -2.77 -8.06
N LEU A 91 -10.81 -3.75 -7.37
CA LEU A 91 -9.42 -4.15 -7.64
C LEU A 91 -9.18 -4.59 -9.11
N ASN A 92 -10.20 -5.15 -9.76
CA ASN A 92 -10.11 -5.48 -11.17
C ASN A 92 -10.03 -4.22 -12.04
N ALA A 93 -10.90 -3.23 -11.80
CA ALA A 93 -10.88 -1.98 -12.55
C ALA A 93 -9.59 -1.20 -12.31
N ASP A 94 -9.09 -1.17 -11.07
CA ASP A 94 -7.82 -0.55 -10.73
C ASP A 94 -6.63 -1.23 -11.44
N SER A 95 -6.58 -2.58 -11.44
CA SER A 95 -5.52 -3.32 -12.12
C SER A 95 -5.48 -3.05 -13.63
N TRP A 96 -6.65 -2.89 -14.25
CA TRP A 96 -6.77 -2.50 -15.65
C TRP A 96 -6.25 -1.09 -15.90
N ASN A 97 -6.64 -0.14 -15.07
CA ASN A 97 -6.24 1.26 -15.19
C ASN A 97 -4.73 1.44 -15.04
N ASN A 98 -4.13 0.76 -14.07
CA ASN A 98 -2.70 0.83 -13.77
C ASN A 98 -1.86 -0.20 -14.55
N ARG A 99 -2.47 -0.98 -15.44
CA ARG A 99 -1.79 -2.04 -16.22
C ARG A 99 -1.03 -3.05 -15.35
N ASN A 100 -1.51 -3.28 -14.13
CA ASN A 100 -0.94 -4.21 -13.17
C ASN A 100 -1.71 -5.52 -13.14
N ALA A 101 -1.04 -6.60 -12.72
CA ALA A 101 -1.76 -7.83 -12.41
C ALA A 101 -2.63 -7.63 -11.16
N ILE A 102 -3.80 -8.26 -11.10
CA ILE A 102 -4.70 -8.18 -9.94
C ILE A 102 -4.02 -8.65 -8.64
N SER A 103 -3.07 -9.56 -8.72
CA SER A 103 -2.23 -9.98 -7.58
C SER A 103 -1.40 -8.82 -7.02
N THR A 104 -0.95 -7.91 -7.87
CA THR A 104 -0.24 -6.69 -7.48
C THR A 104 -1.17 -5.74 -6.74
N SER A 105 -2.38 -5.49 -7.27
CA SER A 105 -3.38 -4.64 -6.58
C SER A 105 -3.80 -5.24 -5.24
N LYS A 106 -3.96 -6.56 -5.12
CA LYS A 106 -4.21 -7.24 -3.84
C LYS A 106 -3.05 -7.07 -2.84
N TYR A 107 -1.81 -7.19 -3.31
CA TYR A 107 -0.64 -6.98 -2.48
C TYR A 107 -0.54 -5.54 -1.97
N TRP A 108 -0.86 -4.56 -2.82
CA TRP A 108 -0.89 -3.15 -2.43
C TRP A 108 -1.99 -2.86 -1.41
N LEU A 109 -3.16 -3.46 -1.59
CA LEU A 109 -4.25 -3.35 -0.62
C LEU A 109 -3.80 -3.82 0.77
N LYS A 110 -3.14 -4.98 0.83
CA LYS A 110 -2.59 -5.50 2.08
C LYS A 110 -1.59 -4.52 2.72
N LYS A 111 -0.68 -3.96 1.92
CA LYS A 111 0.28 -2.94 2.41
C LYS A 111 -0.44 -1.71 2.96
N LEU A 112 -1.44 -1.21 2.25
CA LEU A 112 -2.23 -0.06 2.67
C LEU A 112 -2.91 -0.32 4.02
N PHE A 113 -3.59 -1.45 4.18
CA PHE A 113 -4.24 -1.80 5.44
C PHE A 113 -3.25 -1.96 6.59
N LEU A 114 -2.11 -2.59 6.37
CA LEU A 114 -1.07 -2.70 7.40
C LEU A 114 -0.54 -1.33 7.86
N THR A 115 -0.46 -0.36 6.95
CA THR A 115 -0.06 1.01 7.29
C THR A 115 -1.14 1.73 8.09
N LEU A 116 -2.41 1.49 7.76
CA LEU A 116 -3.55 2.11 8.43
C LEU A 116 -3.90 1.46 9.77
N GLU A 117 -3.44 0.23 10.03
CA GLU A 117 -3.77 -0.51 11.24
C GLU A 117 -3.38 0.23 12.53
N GLU A 118 -2.18 0.80 12.56
CA GLU A 118 -1.69 1.55 13.72
C GLU A 118 -2.48 2.85 13.93
N TRP A 119 -2.81 3.53 12.83
CA TRP A 119 -3.66 4.72 12.88
C TRP A 119 -5.08 4.36 13.37
N GLN A 120 -5.66 3.26 12.90
CA GLN A 120 -6.99 2.81 13.29
C GLN A 120 -7.09 2.47 14.77
N LYS A 121 -6.03 1.90 15.37
CA LYS A 121 -5.99 1.59 16.81
C LYS A 121 -6.12 2.82 17.71
N ASN A 122 -5.77 4.00 17.20
CA ASN A 122 -5.79 5.25 17.94
C ASN A 122 -7.06 6.08 17.69
N ILE A 123 -7.99 5.60 16.87
CA ILE A 123 -9.26 6.28 16.63
C ILE A 123 -10.15 6.08 17.84
N VAL A 124 -10.54 7.18 18.46
CA VAL A 124 -11.59 7.20 19.49
C VAL A 124 -12.84 7.78 18.87
N LEU A 125 -13.91 6.98 18.84
CA LEU A 125 -15.20 7.44 18.38
C LEU A 125 -15.88 8.22 19.50
N SER A 126 -16.45 9.40 19.18
CA SER A 126 -17.18 10.26 20.10
C SER A 126 -18.60 10.51 19.57
N ASP A 127 -19.47 10.98 20.46
CA ASP A 127 -20.88 11.26 20.17
C ASP A 127 -21.70 10.00 19.79
N THR A 128 -22.71 10.17 18.95
CA THR A 128 -23.59 9.07 18.54
C THR A 128 -22.92 8.24 17.45
N VAL A 129 -22.71 6.98 17.73
CA VAL A 129 -22.11 6.00 16.80
C VAL A 129 -23.17 5.05 16.29
N TRP A 130 -23.31 4.97 14.97
CA TRP A 130 -24.17 3.99 14.31
C TRP A 130 -23.33 2.77 13.95
N LEU A 131 -23.78 1.59 14.39
CA LEU A 131 -23.16 0.30 14.04
C LEU A 131 -24.04 -0.40 13.02
N ASP A 132 -23.42 -0.87 11.94
CA ASP A 132 -24.07 -1.68 10.92
C ASP A 132 -23.30 -2.98 10.73
N GLU A 133 -24.00 -4.04 10.34
CA GLU A 133 -23.43 -5.35 10.10
C GLU A 133 -23.23 -5.55 8.60
N THR A 134 -22.00 -5.93 8.23
CA THR A 134 -21.69 -6.28 6.84
C THR A 134 -21.45 -7.79 6.73
N TYR A 135 -22.25 -8.43 5.91
CA TYR A 135 -22.11 -9.86 5.60
C TYR A 135 -21.28 -10.03 4.34
N TYR A 136 -20.34 -10.96 4.37
CA TYR A 136 -19.55 -11.33 3.20
C TYR A 136 -19.51 -12.85 3.02
N SER A 137 -19.49 -13.28 1.76
CA SER A 137 -19.35 -14.69 1.42
C SER A 137 -17.89 -15.12 1.46
N VAL A 138 -17.59 -16.15 2.26
CA VAL A 138 -16.25 -16.73 2.32
C VAL A 138 -16.20 -17.94 1.40
N ILE A 139 -15.13 -18.03 0.59
CA ILE A 139 -14.90 -19.21 -0.25
C ILE A 139 -14.67 -20.43 0.66
N MET A 140 -15.23 -21.58 0.27
CA MET A 140 -15.16 -22.82 1.07
C MET A 140 -13.73 -23.22 1.46
N SER A 141 -12.75 -22.96 0.59
CA SER A 141 -11.32 -23.23 0.83
C SER A 141 -10.71 -22.36 1.94
N ASP A 142 -11.32 -21.23 2.26
CA ASP A 142 -10.80 -20.28 3.25
C ASP A 142 -11.44 -20.47 4.62
N ARG A 143 -12.33 -21.47 4.76
CA ARG A 143 -12.99 -21.78 6.02
C ARG A 143 -12.11 -22.68 6.87
N GLU A 144 -12.09 -22.41 8.15
CA GLU A 144 -11.45 -23.30 9.12
C GLU A 144 -12.10 -24.68 9.10
N HIS A 145 -11.29 -25.72 9.09
CA HIS A 145 -11.76 -27.07 9.29
C HIS A 145 -12.18 -27.27 10.75
N LYS A 146 -13.22 -28.06 10.96
CA LYS A 146 -13.55 -28.52 12.31
C LYS A 146 -12.43 -29.43 12.83
N GLU A 147 -12.41 -29.67 14.14
CA GLU A 147 -11.41 -30.54 14.77
C GLU A 147 -11.37 -31.96 14.17
N ASP A 148 -12.48 -32.44 13.60
CA ASP A 148 -12.61 -33.71 12.89
C ASP A 148 -12.09 -33.67 11.43
N GLY A 149 -11.55 -32.53 10.99
CA GLY A 149 -11.05 -32.32 9.63
C GLY A 149 -12.15 -32.08 8.59
N THR A 150 -13.42 -32.03 8.97
CA THR A 150 -14.53 -31.74 8.06
C THR A 150 -14.76 -30.24 7.95
N LEU A 151 -15.13 -29.77 6.73
CA LEU A 151 -15.53 -28.40 6.54
C LEU A 151 -16.88 -28.13 7.24
N PRO A 152 -17.06 -26.95 7.87
CA PRO A 152 -18.37 -26.54 8.38
C PRO A 152 -19.42 -26.67 7.27
N ARG A 153 -20.59 -27.20 7.58
CA ARG A 153 -21.70 -27.23 6.62
C ARG A 153 -21.96 -25.80 6.16
N GLY A 154 -21.79 -25.56 4.86
CA GLY A 154 -22.10 -24.25 4.28
C GLY A 154 -23.56 -23.91 4.44
N LEU A 155 -23.85 -22.65 4.67
CA LEU A 155 -25.18 -22.12 4.42
C LEU A 155 -25.53 -22.43 2.95
N SER A 156 -26.74 -22.98 2.69
CA SER A 156 -27.16 -23.23 1.32
C SER A 156 -27.24 -21.88 0.59
N ARG A 157 -27.05 -21.90 -0.75
CA ARG A 157 -27.16 -20.68 -1.58
C ARG A 157 -28.49 -19.93 -1.42
N ASN A 158 -29.49 -20.55 -0.83
CA ASN A 158 -30.81 -20.00 -0.60
C ASN A 158 -30.97 -19.34 0.77
N GLN A 159 -29.91 -19.21 1.55
CA GLN A 159 -29.91 -18.57 2.90
C GLN A 159 -29.01 -17.32 2.96
N ILE A 160 -28.69 -16.76 1.79
CA ILE A 160 -28.02 -15.47 1.64
C ILE A 160 -29.03 -14.50 1.05
#